data_1562072ce198ea18c19cf3a61dc2b09f
#
_entry.id   1562072ce198ea18c19cf3a61dc2b09f
#
_cell.length_a   1.000
_cell.length_b   1.000
_cell.length_c   1.000
_cell.angle_alpha   90.00
_cell.angle_beta   90.00
_cell.angle_gamma   90.00
#
_symmetry.space_group_name_H-M   'P 1'
#
loop_
_entity.id
_entity.type
_entity.pdbx_description
1 polymer ?
#
loop_
_entity_poly.entity_id
_entity_poly.type
_entity_poly.pdbx_seq_one_letter_code
_entity_poly.pdbx_strand_id
1 'polypeptide(L)'
;MDVAVTEADAILVAIPSHTFRDVFQRVAPLVPNAAPIISMTKGLEASTEKRMTEIIREYCPGHPVGVLTGPNLAREILEGKAAAGVLALDDPAATWLQPLLNVGLFRVYRNDDVVGCELGGVLKNIIAIAVGLGDGLGAGDNTRAALITRGLAEVTRLGTALGGRAETFAGLAGMGDMIATCTSEQSRNRHVGLELAKGRSVSEITNAMNMVAEGVKSAATVVSLANQYEIEVPICGEIHRILAGQADATRVYRGLLRVVAGTESEPG
;
A
#
# COMPACT_ATOMS: atom_id res chain seq x y z
N MET A 1 2.91 -15.60 23.04
CA MET A 1 3.27 -14.28 22.44
C MET A 1 4.35 -13.60 23.27
N ASP A 2 4.25 -13.61 24.57
CA ASP A 2 5.13 -12.84 25.46
C ASP A 2 6.61 -13.23 25.33
N VAL A 3 6.97 -14.52 25.44
CA VAL A 3 8.36 -14.99 25.30
C VAL A 3 8.95 -14.65 23.92
N ALA A 4 8.18 -14.80 22.85
CA ALA A 4 8.67 -14.53 21.49
C ALA A 4 8.99 -13.05 21.24
N VAL A 5 8.38 -12.14 21.99
CA VAL A 5 8.62 -10.68 21.86
C VAL A 5 9.74 -10.24 22.79
N THR A 6 9.73 -10.69 24.05
CA THR A 6 10.67 -10.21 25.09
C THR A 6 12.14 -10.61 24.86
N GLU A 7 12.40 -11.63 24.05
CA GLU A 7 13.75 -12.10 23.72
C GLU A 7 14.16 -11.80 22.27
N ALA A 8 13.38 -10.96 21.57
CA ALA A 8 13.62 -10.69 20.16
C ALA A 8 14.65 -9.57 19.94
N ASP A 9 15.59 -9.77 19.01
CA ASP A 9 16.52 -8.75 18.54
C ASP A 9 15.86 -7.73 17.62
N ALA A 10 14.75 -8.10 16.96
CA ALA A 10 13.94 -7.23 16.11
C ALA A 10 12.49 -7.72 16.07
N ILE A 11 11.53 -6.82 15.87
CA ILE A 11 10.10 -7.13 15.79
C ILE A 11 9.59 -6.87 14.38
N LEU A 12 9.06 -7.90 13.70
CA LEU A 12 8.36 -7.76 12.42
C LEU A 12 6.84 -7.80 12.68
N VAL A 13 6.14 -6.70 12.37
CA VAL A 13 4.71 -6.54 12.62
C VAL A 13 3.93 -6.76 11.34
N ALA A 14 3.21 -7.89 11.23
CA ALA A 14 2.47 -8.32 10.04
C ALA A 14 0.99 -8.57 10.40
N ILE A 15 0.28 -7.54 10.80
CA ILE A 15 -1.14 -7.55 11.17
C ILE A 15 -1.95 -6.62 10.30
N PRO A 16 -3.26 -6.86 10.07
CA PRO A 16 -4.09 -5.96 9.25
C PRO A 16 -4.15 -4.54 9.83
N SER A 17 -4.22 -3.51 8.95
CA SER A 17 -4.20 -2.10 9.36
C SER A 17 -5.31 -1.72 10.34
N HIS A 18 -6.52 -2.25 10.14
CA HIS A 18 -7.70 -1.94 10.96
C HIS A 18 -7.66 -2.51 12.38
N THR A 19 -6.76 -3.44 12.67
CA THR A 19 -6.55 -4.00 14.03
C THR A 19 -5.17 -3.64 14.58
N PHE A 20 -4.40 -2.86 13.83
CA PHE A 20 -2.99 -2.61 14.12
C PHE A 20 -2.80 -1.99 15.50
N ARG A 21 -3.48 -0.91 15.81
CA ARG A 21 -3.39 -0.21 17.11
C ARG A 21 -3.75 -1.14 18.26
N ASP A 22 -4.90 -1.81 18.19
CA ASP A 22 -5.42 -2.66 19.27
C ASP A 22 -4.49 -3.84 19.59
N VAL A 23 -3.85 -4.39 18.57
CA VAL A 23 -2.87 -5.48 18.76
C VAL A 23 -1.54 -4.91 19.21
N PHE A 24 -1.05 -3.85 18.57
CA PHE A 24 0.28 -3.32 18.85
C PHE A 24 0.39 -2.72 20.25
N GLN A 25 -0.63 -2.03 20.77
CA GLN A 25 -0.62 -1.51 22.14
C GLN A 25 -0.45 -2.61 23.21
N ARG A 26 -0.84 -3.87 22.89
CA ARG A 26 -0.63 -5.03 23.78
C ARG A 26 0.77 -5.63 23.64
N VAL A 27 1.40 -5.44 22.50
CA VAL A 27 2.76 -5.92 22.21
C VAL A 27 3.82 -4.93 22.71
N ALA A 28 3.56 -3.65 22.60
CA ALA A 28 4.51 -2.58 22.90
C ALA A 28 5.18 -2.69 24.27
N PRO A 29 4.48 -3.00 25.39
CA PRO A 29 5.14 -3.17 26.70
C PRO A 29 6.12 -4.33 26.79
N LEU A 30 6.11 -5.25 25.82
CA LEU A 30 6.96 -6.43 25.78
C LEU A 30 8.18 -6.25 24.89
N VAL A 31 8.23 -5.18 24.09
CA VAL A 31 9.31 -4.93 23.12
C VAL A 31 10.62 -4.62 23.88
N PRO A 32 11.73 -5.34 23.61
CA PRO A 32 13.02 -5.07 24.22
C PRO A 32 13.52 -3.67 23.91
N ASN A 33 14.21 -3.03 24.87
CA ASN A 33 14.78 -1.70 24.69
C ASN A 33 15.66 -1.63 23.42
N ALA A 34 15.45 -0.60 22.63
CA ALA A 34 16.17 -0.32 21.40
C ALA A 34 16.02 -1.36 20.27
N ALA A 35 15.20 -2.40 20.42
CA ALA A 35 14.94 -3.34 19.33
C ALA A 35 14.25 -2.62 18.15
N PRO A 36 14.71 -2.77 16.91
CA PRO A 36 14.04 -2.19 15.74
C PRO A 36 12.68 -2.87 15.52
N ILE A 37 11.70 -2.05 15.15
CA ILE A 37 10.33 -2.48 14.91
C ILE A 37 9.98 -2.18 13.45
N ILE A 38 9.71 -3.21 12.67
CA ILE A 38 9.50 -3.14 11.23
C ILE A 38 8.05 -3.49 10.89
N SER A 39 7.30 -2.53 10.38
CA SER A 39 5.95 -2.77 9.87
C SER A 39 6.01 -3.45 8.50
N MET A 40 5.23 -4.50 8.34
CA MET A 40 4.97 -5.15 7.04
C MET A 40 3.54 -4.86 6.55
N THR A 41 2.80 -4.03 7.30
CA THR A 41 1.39 -3.71 7.06
C THR A 41 1.29 -2.57 6.05
N LYS A 42 0.47 -2.77 5.02
CA LYS A 42 0.23 -1.78 3.96
C LYS A 42 -1.18 -1.18 4.14
N GLY A 43 -1.30 -0.13 4.96
CA GLY A 43 -2.57 0.54 5.25
C GLY A 43 -2.38 1.79 6.09
N LEU A 44 -3.48 2.54 6.27
CA LEU A 44 -3.58 3.68 7.17
C LEU A 44 -4.64 3.39 8.23
N GLU A 45 -4.51 4.01 9.40
CA GLU A 45 -5.56 3.97 10.41
C GLU A 45 -6.67 4.95 10.02
N ALA A 46 -7.89 4.45 9.86
CA ALA A 46 -8.99 5.25 9.34
C ALA A 46 -9.41 6.40 10.27
N SER A 47 -9.30 6.21 11.59
CA SER A 47 -9.74 7.20 12.58
C SER A 47 -8.77 8.37 12.78
N THR A 48 -7.48 8.16 12.55
CA THR A 48 -6.43 9.15 12.80
C THR A 48 -5.62 9.50 11.56
N GLU A 49 -5.86 8.80 10.45
CA GLU A 49 -5.13 8.90 9.18
C GLU A 49 -3.63 8.58 9.29
N LYS A 50 -3.21 8.02 10.43
CA LYS A 50 -1.80 7.72 10.71
C LYS A 50 -1.31 6.51 9.96
N ARG A 51 -0.04 6.58 9.58
CA ARG A 51 0.73 5.44 9.08
C ARG A 51 1.02 4.48 10.24
N MET A 52 1.25 3.22 9.91
CA MET A 52 1.55 2.19 10.93
C MET A 52 2.83 2.51 11.71
N THR A 53 3.84 3.09 11.05
CA THR A 53 5.07 3.53 11.71
C THR A 53 4.84 4.67 12.72
N GLU A 54 3.89 5.55 12.48
CA GLU A 54 3.50 6.60 13.45
C GLU A 54 2.82 6.01 14.66
N ILE A 55 1.94 5.02 14.46
CA ILE A 55 1.30 4.29 15.56
C ILE A 55 2.36 3.57 16.41
N ILE A 56 3.34 2.92 15.78
CA ILE A 56 4.45 2.26 16.50
C ILE A 56 5.20 3.29 17.37
N ARG A 57 5.52 4.46 16.83
CA ARG A 57 6.24 5.51 17.56
C ARG A 57 5.47 6.09 18.74
N GLU A 58 4.13 6.06 18.70
CA GLU A 58 3.30 6.48 19.86
C GLU A 58 3.52 5.57 21.09
N TYR A 59 3.65 4.25 20.86
CA TYR A 59 3.77 3.28 21.92
C TYR A 59 5.22 2.92 22.28
N CYS A 60 6.13 3.05 21.32
CA CYS A 60 7.55 2.73 21.48
C CYS A 60 8.43 3.94 21.04
N PRO A 61 8.34 5.07 21.75
CA PRO A 61 9.17 6.24 21.46
C PRO A 61 10.65 5.91 21.64
N GLY A 62 11.50 6.36 20.73
CA GLY A 62 12.95 6.14 20.77
C GLY A 62 13.42 4.80 20.17
N HIS A 63 12.53 3.92 19.77
CA HIS A 63 12.90 2.73 19.01
C HIS A 63 13.17 3.05 17.53
N PRO A 64 14.13 2.34 16.86
CA PRO A 64 14.22 2.37 15.41
C PRO A 64 12.94 1.80 14.78
N VAL A 65 12.22 2.58 13.98
CA VAL A 65 10.94 2.17 13.37
C VAL A 65 11.02 2.31 11.87
N GLY A 66 10.75 1.22 11.17
CA GLY A 66 10.79 1.15 9.72
C GLY A 66 9.69 0.30 9.09
N VAL A 67 9.82 0.07 7.79
CA VAL A 67 8.90 -0.77 7.01
C VAL A 67 9.66 -1.77 6.14
N LEU A 68 9.05 -2.94 5.92
CA LEU A 68 9.45 -3.88 4.87
C LEU A 68 8.32 -3.96 3.85
N THR A 69 8.58 -3.49 2.64
CA THR A 69 7.59 -3.35 1.56
C THR A 69 8.18 -3.71 0.21
N GLY A 70 7.46 -3.49 -0.89
CA GLY A 70 7.88 -3.78 -2.26
C GLY A 70 7.12 -4.94 -2.90
N PRO A 71 7.51 -5.40 -4.10
CA PRO A 71 6.88 -6.50 -4.82
C PRO A 71 7.19 -7.84 -4.15
N ASN A 72 6.48 -8.13 -3.06
CA ASN A 72 6.73 -9.25 -2.16
C ASN A 72 5.47 -10.11 -1.95
N LEU A 73 4.91 -10.66 -3.02
CA LEU A 73 3.79 -11.59 -2.95
C LEU A 73 4.20 -12.83 -2.16
N ALA A 74 3.62 -12.98 -0.96
CA ALA A 74 4.06 -13.99 0.02
C ALA A 74 4.01 -15.41 -0.53
N ARG A 75 2.98 -15.74 -1.33
CA ARG A 75 2.85 -17.07 -1.93
C ARG A 75 4.01 -17.38 -2.89
N GLU A 76 4.43 -16.42 -3.71
CA GLU A 76 5.54 -16.61 -4.65
C GLU A 76 6.87 -16.81 -3.90
N ILE A 77 7.09 -16.06 -2.83
CA ILE A 77 8.28 -16.23 -1.98
C ILE A 77 8.29 -17.63 -1.36
N LEU A 78 7.16 -18.11 -0.83
CA LEU A 78 7.02 -19.45 -0.27
C LEU A 78 7.21 -20.55 -1.31
N GLU A 79 6.82 -20.32 -2.56
CA GLU A 79 7.06 -21.21 -3.70
C GLU A 79 8.51 -21.15 -4.22
N GLY A 80 9.38 -20.36 -3.60
CA GLY A 80 10.78 -20.22 -3.98
C GLY A 80 11.04 -19.37 -5.23
N LYS A 81 10.06 -18.57 -5.68
CA LYS A 81 10.23 -17.64 -6.79
C LYS A 81 11.07 -16.42 -6.38
N ALA A 82 11.79 -15.86 -7.34
CA ALA A 82 12.55 -14.64 -7.11
C ALA A 82 11.62 -13.47 -6.79
N ALA A 83 11.95 -12.74 -5.73
CA ALA A 83 11.23 -11.54 -5.31
C ALA A 83 12.21 -10.50 -4.75
N ALA A 84 11.76 -9.25 -4.71
CA ALA A 84 12.53 -8.15 -4.13
C ALA A 84 11.66 -7.38 -3.12
N GLY A 85 12.31 -6.88 -2.06
CA GLY A 85 11.69 -6.00 -1.07
C GLY A 85 12.61 -4.84 -0.74
N VAL A 86 12.06 -3.89 0.01
CA VAL A 86 12.77 -2.73 0.55
C VAL A 86 12.59 -2.70 2.05
N LEU A 87 13.68 -2.75 2.78
CA LEU A 87 13.75 -2.39 4.19
C LEU A 87 14.02 -0.88 4.26
N ALA A 88 12.99 -0.10 4.57
CA ALA A 88 13.14 1.32 4.84
C ALA A 88 13.26 1.54 6.34
N LEU A 89 14.45 1.93 6.76
CA LEU A 89 14.80 2.17 8.16
C LEU A 89 15.95 3.19 8.20
N ASP A 90 15.67 4.38 8.71
CA ASP A 90 16.65 5.44 8.93
C ASP A 90 17.36 5.22 10.28
N ASP A 91 18.13 4.13 10.36
CA ASP A 91 18.88 3.72 11.54
C ASP A 91 20.02 2.76 11.14
N PRO A 92 21.16 2.76 11.86
CA PRO A 92 22.25 1.80 11.65
C PRO A 92 21.82 0.34 11.72
N ALA A 93 20.75 0.01 12.44
CA ALA A 93 20.19 -1.34 12.51
C ALA A 93 19.81 -1.91 11.12
N ALA A 94 19.52 -1.07 10.13
CA ALA A 94 19.28 -1.51 8.75
C ALA A 94 20.44 -2.35 8.19
N THR A 95 21.69 -2.09 8.63
CA THR A 95 22.88 -2.76 8.12
C THR A 95 22.98 -4.23 8.54
N TRP A 96 22.60 -4.55 9.78
CA TRP A 96 22.64 -5.94 10.25
C TRP A 96 21.30 -6.67 9.98
N LEU A 97 20.17 -5.93 9.94
CA LEU A 97 18.86 -6.52 9.71
C LEU A 97 18.65 -6.96 8.25
N GLN A 98 19.14 -6.18 7.29
CA GLN A 98 19.01 -6.50 5.87
C GLN A 98 19.52 -7.89 5.49
N PRO A 99 20.75 -8.32 5.87
CA PRO A 99 21.24 -9.67 5.57
C PRO A 99 20.36 -10.80 6.11
N LEU A 100 19.75 -10.61 7.27
CA LEU A 100 18.87 -11.60 7.88
C LEU A 100 17.55 -11.76 7.11
N LEU A 101 17.11 -10.70 6.41
CA LEU A 101 15.89 -10.70 5.60
C LEU A 101 16.13 -11.25 4.18
N ASN A 102 17.39 -11.41 3.74
CA ASN A 102 17.73 -12.02 2.46
C ASN A 102 17.66 -13.55 2.58
N VAL A 103 16.54 -14.13 2.17
CA VAL A 103 16.31 -15.59 2.27
C VAL A 103 16.05 -16.18 0.88
N GLY A 104 16.78 -17.23 0.52
CA GLY A 104 16.61 -17.90 -0.77
C GLY A 104 16.78 -16.93 -1.95
N LEU A 105 15.74 -16.78 -2.75
CA LEU A 105 15.71 -15.84 -3.89
C LEU A 105 15.03 -14.50 -3.57
N PHE A 106 14.63 -14.27 -2.32
CA PHE A 106 14.13 -12.97 -1.87
C PHE A 106 15.29 -12.04 -1.56
N ARG A 107 15.34 -10.90 -2.24
CA ARG A 107 16.38 -9.87 -2.07
C ARG A 107 15.78 -8.62 -1.46
N VAL A 108 16.39 -8.12 -0.39
CA VAL A 108 15.98 -6.91 0.32
C VAL A 108 17.00 -5.81 0.08
N TYR A 109 16.52 -4.67 -0.42
CA TYR A 109 17.30 -3.46 -0.61
C TYR A 109 17.04 -2.51 0.55
N ARG A 110 18.03 -1.68 0.91
CA ARG A 110 17.86 -0.65 1.95
C ARG A 110 17.36 0.66 1.35
N ASN A 111 16.58 1.39 2.14
CA ASN A 111 16.17 2.76 1.89
C ASN A 111 16.07 3.49 3.24
N ASP A 112 16.28 4.79 3.28
CA ASP A 112 16.13 5.64 4.46
C ASP A 112 14.82 6.46 4.45
N ASP A 113 14.09 6.47 3.32
CA ASP A 113 12.77 7.09 3.19
C ASP A 113 11.66 6.16 3.68
N VAL A 114 11.48 6.10 4.99
CA VAL A 114 10.42 5.31 5.63
C VAL A 114 9.03 5.78 5.19
N VAL A 115 8.84 7.10 5.08
CA VAL A 115 7.55 7.71 4.69
C VAL A 115 7.16 7.32 3.28
N GLY A 116 8.04 7.54 2.31
CA GLY A 116 7.78 7.23 0.91
C GLY A 116 7.56 5.73 0.67
N CYS A 117 8.37 4.87 1.30
CA CYS A 117 8.23 3.42 1.20
C CYS A 117 6.90 2.91 1.78
N GLU A 118 6.46 3.46 2.92
CA GLU A 118 5.19 3.09 3.54
C GLU A 118 4.00 3.55 2.68
N LEU A 119 3.99 4.83 2.25
CA LEU A 119 2.93 5.41 1.44
C LEU A 119 2.81 4.74 0.07
N GLY A 120 3.93 4.42 -0.59
CA GLY A 120 3.92 3.67 -1.85
C GLY A 120 3.17 2.35 -1.72
N GLY A 121 3.42 1.60 -0.65
CA GLY A 121 2.73 0.34 -0.35
C GLY A 121 1.24 0.49 -0.06
N VAL A 122 0.80 1.64 0.47
CA VAL A 122 -0.62 1.94 0.76
C VAL A 122 -1.37 2.38 -0.48
N LEU A 123 -0.88 3.43 -1.14
CA LEU A 123 -1.59 4.16 -2.20
C LEU A 123 -1.80 3.30 -3.45
N LYS A 124 -0.83 2.45 -3.80
CA LYS A 124 -0.92 1.51 -4.94
C LYS A 124 -2.15 0.61 -4.90
N ASN A 125 -2.66 0.31 -3.71
CA ASN A 125 -3.76 -0.63 -3.54
C ASN A 125 -5.07 -0.09 -4.16
N ILE A 126 -5.27 1.22 -4.15
CA ILE A 126 -6.43 1.87 -4.77
C ILE A 126 -6.29 1.83 -6.30
N ILE A 127 -5.07 2.07 -6.81
CA ILE A 127 -4.79 1.98 -8.25
C ILE A 127 -5.01 0.54 -8.75
N ALA A 128 -4.68 -0.46 -7.95
CA ALA A 128 -4.94 -1.85 -8.31
C ALA A 128 -6.44 -2.17 -8.42
N ILE A 129 -7.30 -1.53 -7.61
CA ILE A 129 -8.76 -1.62 -7.77
C ILE A 129 -9.18 -0.99 -9.12
N ALA A 130 -8.64 0.19 -9.46
CA ALA A 130 -8.94 0.86 -10.72
C ALA A 130 -8.54 0.02 -11.94
N VAL A 131 -7.34 -0.57 -11.90
CA VAL A 131 -6.86 -1.48 -12.97
C VAL A 131 -7.73 -2.72 -13.06
N GLY A 132 -8.07 -3.35 -11.94
CA GLY A 132 -8.96 -4.51 -11.93
C GLY A 132 -10.35 -4.19 -12.48
N LEU A 133 -10.90 -3.01 -12.18
CA LEU A 133 -12.16 -2.54 -12.75
C LEU A 133 -12.05 -2.37 -14.27
N GLY A 134 -10.99 -1.71 -14.76
CA GLY A 134 -10.73 -1.57 -16.19
C GLY A 134 -10.64 -2.93 -16.90
N ASP A 135 -9.85 -3.86 -16.36
CA ASP A 135 -9.71 -5.21 -16.90
C ASP A 135 -11.06 -5.93 -16.97
N GLY A 136 -11.87 -5.84 -15.92
CA GLY A 136 -13.20 -6.46 -15.85
C GLY A 136 -14.21 -5.86 -16.84
N LEU A 137 -14.04 -4.59 -17.22
CA LEU A 137 -14.84 -3.91 -18.25
C LEU A 137 -14.30 -4.11 -19.67
N GLY A 138 -13.26 -4.92 -19.84
CA GLY A 138 -12.68 -5.24 -21.15
C GLY A 138 -11.68 -4.21 -21.66
N ALA A 139 -11.08 -3.41 -20.79
CA ALA A 139 -9.99 -2.52 -21.18
C ALA A 139 -8.77 -3.30 -21.64
N GLY A 140 -8.11 -2.80 -22.68
CA GLY A 140 -6.90 -3.40 -23.23
C GLY A 140 -5.63 -2.98 -22.47
N ASP A 141 -4.48 -3.54 -22.89
CA ASP A 141 -3.19 -3.31 -22.28
C ASP A 141 -2.75 -1.84 -22.28
N ASN A 142 -3.07 -1.08 -23.33
CA ASN A 142 -2.79 0.35 -23.38
C ASN A 142 -3.48 1.12 -22.24
N THR A 143 -4.73 0.80 -21.98
CA THR A 143 -5.48 1.43 -20.89
C THR A 143 -4.93 1.01 -19.52
N ARG A 144 -4.58 -0.27 -19.36
CA ARG A 144 -3.92 -0.75 -18.14
C ARG A 144 -2.61 -0.01 -17.89
N ALA A 145 -1.76 0.14 -18.92
CA ALA A 145 -0.52 0.90 -18.83
C ALA A 145 -0.77 2.36 -18.46
N ALA A 146 -1.75 3.03 -19.09
CA ALA A 146 -2.13 4.40 -18.78
C ALA A 146 -2.59 4.55 -17.32
N LEU A 147 -3.48 3.66 -16.83
CA LEU A 147 -3.95 3.68 -15.44
C LEU A 147 -2.81 3.50 -14.43
N ILE A 148 -1.86 2.59 -14.70
CA ILE A 148 -0.69 2.39 -13.83
C ILE A 148 0.20 3.63 -13.83
N THR A 149 0.50 4.21 -14.99
CA THR A 149 1.37 5.40 -15.11
C THR A 149 0.73 6.63 -14.47
N ARG A 150 -0.55 6.91 -14.77
CA ARG A 150 -1.27 8.04 -14.16
C ARG A 150 -1.49 7.84 -12.66
N GLY A 151 -1.79 6.60 -12.26
CA GLY A 151 -1.89 6.22 -10.84
C GLY A 151 -0.57 6.43 -10.10
N LEU A 152 0.57 6.08 -10.70
CA LEU A 152 1.89 6.34 -10.11
C LEU A 152 2.14 7.84 -9.95
N ALA A 153 1.71 8.66 -10.91
CA ALA A 153 1.83 10.11 -10.81
C ALA A 153 0.99 10.67 -9.64
N GLU A 154 -0.26 10.19 -9.43
CA GLU A 154 -1.07 10.56 -8.26
C GLU A 154 -0.39 10.14 -6.94
N VAL A 155 0.08 8.89 -6.87
CA VAL A 155 0.77 8.36 -5.70
C VAL A 155 2.03 9.18 -5.38
N THR A 156 2.80 9.57 -6.40
CA THR A 156 4.01 10.38 -6.22
C THR A 156 3.66 11.77 -5.72
N ARG A 157 2.66 12.45 -6.31
CA ARG A 157 2.24 13.80 -5.87
C ARG A 157 1.80 13.79 -4.41
N LEU A 158 0.84 12.93 -4.06
CA LEU A 158 0.34 12.84 -2.69
C LEU A 158 1.42 12.38 -1.73
N GLY A 159 2.16 11.34 -2.09
CA GLY A 159 3.20 10.80 -1.22
C GLY A 159 4.33 11.79 -0.95
N THR A 160 4.68 12.64 -1.93
CA THR A 160 5.68 13.71 -1.76
C THR A 160 5.12 14.83 -0.86
N ALA A 161 3.87 15.22 -1.04
CA ALA A 161 3.21 16.20 -0.16
C ALA A 161 3.16 15.72 1.30
N LEU A 162 3.08 14.41 1.51
CA LEU A 162 3.09 13.76 2.84
C LEU A 162 4.51 13.50 3.38
N GLY A 163 5.56 13.96 2.70
CA GLY A 163 6.95 13.90 3.15
C GLY A 163 7.80 12.74 2.62
N GLY A 164 7.29 11.95 1.66
CA GLY A 164 8.10 10.98 0.93
C GLY A 164 8.93 11.62 -0.18
N ARG A 165 9.95 10.92 -0.64
CA ARG A 165 10.80 11.37 -1.75
C ARG A 165 10.31 10.83 -3.10
N ALA A 166 10.31 11.66 -4.14
CA ALA A 166 9.80 11.30 -5.45
C ALA A 166 10.51 10.06 -6.06
N GLU A 167 11.82 9.94 -5.88
CA GLU A 167 12.61 8.79 -6.34
C GLU A 167 12.20 7.47 -5.68
N THR A 168 11.70 7.51 -4.45
CA THR A 168 11.20 6.31 -3.75
C THR A 168 9.99 5.72 -4.46
N PHE A 169 9.10 6.56 -4.97
CA PHE A 169 7.90 6.10 -5.71
C PHE A 169 8.25 5.52 -7.08
N ALA A 170 9.34 5.93 -7.70
CA ALA A 170 9.86 5.32 -8.94
C ALA A 170 10.57 3.97 -8.70
N GLY A 171 10.85 3.60 -7.45
CA GLY A 171 11.57 2.40 -7.04
C GLY A 171 10.68 1.18 -6.77
N LEU A 172 11.27 0.19 -6.09
CA LEU A 172 10.58 -1.08 -5.74
C LEU A 172 9.37 -0.87 -4.82
N ALA A 173 9.46 0.06 -3.87
CA ALA A 173 8.38 0.33 -2.90
C ALA A 173 7.17 1.05 -3.52
N GLY A 174 7.37 1.77 -4.63
CA GLY A 174 6.33 2.46 -5.39
C GLY A 174 5.98 1.69 -6.67
N MET A 175 6.65 2.02 -7.78
CA MET A 175 6.39 1.45 -9.12
C MET A 175 6.44 -0.09 -9.12
N GLY A 176 7.48 -0.68 -8.53
CA GLY A 176 7.63 -2.14 -8.53
C GLY A 176 6.46 -2.86 -7.87
N ASP A 177 6.08 -2.41 -6.67
CA ASP A 177 4.95 -3.00 -5.92
C ASP A 177 3.60 -2.68 -6.58
N MET A 178 3.47 -1.51 -7.22
CA MET A 178 2.28 -1.15 -7.99
C MET A 178 2.09 -2.07 -9.20
N ILE A 179 3.13 -2.27 -10.01
CA ILE A 179 3.07 -3.16 -11.18
C ILE A 179 2.68 -4.57 -10.73
N ALA A 180 3.38 -5.13 -9.75
CA ALA A 180 3.09 -6.48 -9.23
C ALA A 180 1.64 -6.59 -8.72
N THR A 181 1.13 -5.56 -8.03
CA THR A 181 -0.23 -5.58 -7.48
C THR A 181 -1.30 -5.39 -8.55
N CYS A 182 -1.05 -4.57 -9.57
CA CYS A 182 -1.99 -4.31 -10.66
C CYS A 182 -2.08 -5.45 -11.67
N THR A 183 -1.04 -6.27 -11.83
CA THR A 183 -0.99 -7.32 -12.85
C THR A 183 -1.21 -8.73 -12.31
N SER A 184 -0.93 -8.96 -11.03
CA SER A 184 -1.05 -10.30 -10.43
C SER A 184 -2.50 -10.73 -10.24
N GLU A 185 -2.78 -11.99 -10.56
CA GLU A 185 -4.04 -12.66 -10.22
C GLU A 185 -4.20 -12.88 -8.70
N GLN A 186 -3.12 -12.88 -7.95
CA GLN A 186 -3.13 -13.00 -6.49
C GLN A 186 -3.51 -11.68 -5.80
N SER A 187 -3.62 -10.57 -6.54
CA SER A 187 -3.95 -9.27 -5.98
C SER A 187 -5.41 -9.18 -5.54
N ARG A 188 -5.63 -9.10 -4.25
CA ARG A 188 -6.95 -8.91 -3.64
C ARG A 188 -7.61 -7.61 -4.10
N ASN A 189 -6.84 -6.54 -4.22
CA ASN A 189 -7.34 -5.24 -4.65
C ASN A 189 -7.76 -5.28 -6.14
N ARG A 190 -6.94 -5.87 -7.02
CA ARG A 190 -7.32 -6.10 -8.42
C ARG A 190 -8.58 -6.97 -8.51
N HIS A 191 -8.68 -8.01 -7.69
CA HIS A 191 -9.88 -8.88 -7.64
C HIS A 191 -11.14 -8.07 -7.25
N VAL A 192 -11.07 -7.18 -6.29
CA VAL A 192 -12.20 -6.27 -5.96
C VAL A 192 -12.64 -5.49 -7.20
N GLY A 193 -11.71 -4.91 -7.96
CA GLY A 193 -12.02 -4.18 -9.20
C GLY A 193 -12.72 -5.06 -10.25
N LEU A 194 -12.22 -6.29 -10.46
CA LEU A 194 -12.84 -7.27 -11.37
C LEU A 194 -14.28 -7.60 -10.97
N GLU A 195 -14.56 -7.75 -9.68
CA GLU A 195 -15.90 -8.07 -9.19
C GLU A 195 -16.86 -6.86 -9.24
N LEU A 196 -16.36 -5.64 -9.01
CA LEU A 196 -17.10 -4.41 -9.23
C LEU A 196 -17.54 -4.24 -10.70
N ALA A 197 -16.68 -4.62 -11.64
CA ALA A 197 -17.00 -4.61 -13.07
C ALA A 197 -18.17 -5.56 -13.44
N LYS A 198 -18.38 -6.62 -12.66
CA LYS A 198 -19.51 -7.55 -12.81
C LYS A 198 -20.80 -7.02 -12.16
N GLY A 199 -20.77 -5.81 -11.60
CA GLY A 199 -21.93 -5.19 -10.94
C GLY A 199 -22.18 -5.66 -9.50
N ARG A 200 -21.23 -6.37 -8.90
CA ARG A 200 -21.34 -6.77 -7.49
C ARG A 200 -21.10 -5.58 -6.56
N SER A 201 -21.86 -5.51 -5.48
CA SER A 201 -21.66 -4.50 -4.44
C SER A 201 -20.38 -4.78 -3.61
N VAL A 202 -19.82 -3.72 -3.03
CA VAL A 202 -18.64 -3.82 -2.14
C VAL A 202 -18.88 -4.79 -0.99
N SER A 203 -20.09 -4.78 -0.41
CA SER A 203 -20.47 -5.68 0.68
C SER A 203 -20.50 -7.15 0.26
N GLU A 204 -21.05 -7.47 -0.91
CA GLU A 204 -21.04 -8.85 -1.45
C GLU A 204 -19.63 -9.33 -1.71
N ILE A 205 -18.76 -8.44 -2.27
CA ILE A 205 -17.37 -8.77 -2.56
C ILE A 205 -16.59 -9.04 -1.27
N THR A 206 -16.67 -8.12 -0.31
CA THR A 206 -15.91 -8.22 0.95
C THR A 206 -16.37 -9.39 1.81
N ASN A 207 -17.67 -9.70 1.83
CA ASN A 207 -18.21 -10.85 2.56
C ASN A 207 -17.81 -12.20 1.93
N ALA A 208 -17.57 -12.23 0.62
CA ALA A 208 -17.10 -13.43 -0.08
C ALA A 208 -15.58 -13.65 0.04
N MET A 209 -14.84 -12.64 0.48
CA MET A 209 -13.38 -12.71 0.62
C MET A 209 -12.96 -13.18 2.01
N ASN A 210 -12.10 -14.19 2.06
CA ASN A 210 -11.50 -14.67 3.32
C ASN A 210 -10.41 -13.74 3.88
N MET A 211 -10.02 -12.70 3.15
CA MET A 211 -8.92 -11.80 3.48
C MET A 211 -9.26 -10.36 3.10
N VAL A 212 -8.74 -9.41 3.87
CA VAL A 212 -8.96 -7.97 3.67
C VAL A 212 -8.29 -7.47 2.40
N ALA A 213 -9.01 -6.64 1.61
CA ALA A 213 -8.45 -5.80 0.56
C ALA A 213 -8.18 -4.41 1.17
N GLU A 214 -6.92 -4.11 1.45
CA GLU A 214 -6.53 -2.87 2.15
C GLU A 214 -6.91 -1.60 1.37
N GLY A 215 -6.94 -1.65 0.03
CA GLY A 215 -7.37 -0.53 -0.81
C GLY A 215 -8.82 -0.10 -0.55
N VAL A 216 -9.72 -1.04 -0.25
CA VAL A 216 -11.10 -0.73 0.13
C VAL A 216 -11.16 0.04 1.45
N LYS A 217 -10.31 -0.34 2.41
CA LYS A 217 -10.24 0.31 3.73
C LYS A 217 -9.57 1.68 3.68
N SER A 218 -8.53 1.83 2.85
CA SER A 218 -7.71 3.04 2.80
C SER A 218 -8.25 4.13 1.86
N ALA A 219 -9.18 3.82 0.95
CA ALA A 219 -9.61 4.77 -0.08
C ALA A 219 -10.17 6.09 0.49
N ALA A 220 -11.04 6.03 1.49
CA ALA A 220 -11.60 7.21 2.14
C ALA A 220 -10.53 8.05 2.81
N THR A 221 -9.61 7.41 3.56
CA THR A 221 -8.50 8.08 4.27
C THR A 221 -7.54 8.75 3.29
N VAL A 222 -7.24 8.10 2.17
CA VAL A 222 -6.36 8.66 1.12
C VAL A 222 -6.98 9.90 0.48
N VAL A 223 -8.27 9.88 0.18
CA VAL A 223 -8.98 11.05 -0.37
C VAL A 223 -9.08 12.17 0.66
N SER A 224 -9.30 11.86 1.94
CA SER A 224 -9.28 12.85 3.02
C SER A 224 -7.92 13.55 3.12
N LEU A 225 -6.82 12.79 3.15
CA LEU A 225 -5.47 13.34 3.13
C LEU A 225 -5.19 14.19 1.88
N ALA A 226 -5.61 13.72 0.70
CA ALA A 226 -5.43 14.47 -0.53
C ALA A 226 -6.14 15.84 -0.46
N ASN A 227 -7.35 15.89 0.09
CA ASN A 227 -8.08 17.14 0.30
C ASN A 227 -7.41 18.06 1.32
N GLN A 228 -6.87 17.53 2.42
CA GLN A 228 -6.15 18.31 3.43
C GLN A 228 -4.89 19.00 2.88
N TYR A 229 -4.21 18.31 1.95
CA TYR A 229 -2.98 18.83 1.32
C TYR A 229 -3.24 19.50 -0.03
N GLU A 230 -4.51 19.66 -0.44
CA GLU A 230 -4.92 20.27 -1.72
C GLU A 230 -4.27 19.57 -2.93
N ILE A 231 -4.16 18.25 -2.87
CA ILE A 231 -3.58 17.41 -3.94
C ILE A 231 -4.69 16.73 -4.74
N GLU A 232 -4.68 16.92 -6.04
CA GLU A 232 -5.60 16.22 -6.94
C GLU A 232 -5.20 14.75 -7.13
N VAL A 233 -6.17 13.86 -6.87
CA VAL A 233 -6.04 12.41 -7.00
C VAL A 233 -7.27 11.83 -7.72
N PRO A 234 -7.47 12.17 -9.02
CA PRO A 234 -8.70 11.84 -9.74
C PRO A 234 -9.01 10.33 -9.77
N ILE A 235 -8.02 9.46 -9.99
CA ILE A 235 -8.24 8.00 -10.00
C ILE A 235 -8.63 7.52 -8.61
N CYS A 236 -7.89 7.90 -7.57
CA CYS A 236 -8.19 7.52 -6.19
C CYS A 236 -9.56 8.06 -5.74
N GLY A 237 -9.88 9.30 -6.10
CA GLY A 237 -11.17 9.95 -5.81
C GLY A 237 -12.34 9.21 -6.44
N GLU A 238 -12.20 8.80 -7.69
CA GLU A 238 -13.25 8.09 -8.39
C GLU A 238 -13.46 6.68 -7.87
N ILE A 239 -12.38 5.96 -7.58
CA ILE A 239 -12.48 4.65 -6.91
C ILE A 239 -13.15 4.79 -5.53
N HIS A 240 -12.81 5.83 -4.76
CA HIS A 240 -13.49 6.09 -3.49
C HIS A 240 -15.01 6.29 -3.68
N ARG A 241 -15.46 7.08 -4.66
CA ARG A 241 -16.88 7.29 -4.95
C ARG A 241 -17.60 5.99 -5.32
N ILE A 242 -16.96 5.12 -6.10
CA ILE A 242 -17.50 3.80 -6.44
C ILE A 242 -17.62 2.93 -5.19
N LEU A 243 -16.58 2.86 -4.38
CA LEU A 243 -16.57 2.07 -3.14
C LEU A 243 -17.61 2.55 -2.12
N ALA A 244 -17.89 3.86 -2.11
CA ALA A 244 -18.95 4.48 -1.29
C ALA A 244 -20.36 4.34 -1.88
N GLY A 245 -20.53 3.71 -3.05
CA GLY A 245 -21.82 3.58 -3.73
C GLY A 245 -22.36 4.89 -4.33
N GLN A 246 -21.51 5.92 -4.48
CA GLN A 246 -21.86 7.24 -5.01
C GLN A 246 -21.67 7.36 -6.53
N ALA A 247 -21.03 6.36 -7.13
CA ALA A 247 -20.79 6.31 -8.57
C ALA A 247 -20.94 4.88 -9.10
N ASP A 248 -21.43 4.79 -10.36
CA ASP A 248 -21.56 3.51 -11.05
C ASP A 248 -20.23 3.15 -11.72
N ALA A 249 -19.65 2.03 -11.32
CA ALA A 249 -18.39 1.51 -11.82
C ALA A 249 -18.32 1.46 -13.36
N THR A 250 -19.43 1.09 -14.01
CA THR A 250 -19.49 0.95 -15.48
C THR A 250 -19.51 2.29 -16.21
N ARG A 251 -20.03 3.35 -15.56
CA ARG A 251 -20.13 4.70 -16.14
C ARG A 251 -18.86 5.51 -15.98
N VAL A 252 -18.22 5.35 -14.85
CA VAL A 252 -17.01 6.09 -14.46
C VAL A 252 -15.85 5.82 -15.41
N TYR A 253 -15.62 4.57 -15.72
CA TYR A 253 -14.58 4.19 -16.68
C TYR A 253 -14.73 4.91 -18.03
N ARG A 254 -15.96 5.09 -18.51
CA ARG A 254 -16.24 5.88 -19.73
C ARG A 254 -16.02 7.38 -19.53
N GLY A 255 -16.11 7.88 -18.29
CA GLY A 255 -15.85 9.28 -17.93
C GLY A 255 -14.36 9.63 -17.99
N LEU A 256 -13.50 8.76 -17.48
CA LEU A 256 -12.04 8.93 -17.52
C LEU A 256 -11.49 9.10 -18.94
N LEU A 257 -12.16 8.52 -19.95
CA LEU A 257 -11.79 8.63 -21.35
C LEU A 257 -12.32 9.92 -22.04
N ARG A 258 -13.11 10.74 -21.34
CA ARG A 258 -13.75 11.94 -21.91
C ARG A 258 -13.09 13.25 -21.48
N VAL A 259 -12.16 13.21 -20.55
CA VAL A 259 -11.43 14.41 -20.11
C VAL A 259 -10.46 14.82 -21.23
N VAL A 260 -10.49 16.09 -21.61
CA VAL A 260 -9.54 16.65 -22.57
C VAL A 260 -8.14 16.49 -21.97
N ALA A 261 -7.27 15.78 -22.69
CA ALA A 261 -5.91 15.59 -22.24
C ALA A 261 -5.15 16.92 -22.23
N GLY A 262 -4.61 17.27 -21.08
CA GLY A 262 -3.68 18.38 -20.90
C GLY A 262 -2.22 17.95 -21.17
N THR A 263 -1.27 18.54 -20.46
CA THR A 263 0.12 18.10 -20.48
C THR A 263 0.31 16.83 -19.67
N GLU A 264 1.33 16.01 -19.99
CA GLU A 264 1.59 14.76 -19.28
C GLU A 264 1.82 14.95 -17.76
N SER A 265 2.32 16.12 -17.37
CA SER A 265 2.59 16.47 -15.96
C SER A 265 1.35 16.91 -15.19
N GLU A 266 0.24 17.25 -15.87
CA GLU A 266 -0.99 17.67 -15.21
C GLU A 266 -1.76 16.49 -14.62
N PRO A 267 -2.52 16.72 -13.51
CA PRO A 267 -3.52 15.77 -13.05
C PRO A 267 -4.51 15.49 -14.19
N GLY A 268 -4.69 14.24 -14.56
CA GLY A 268 -5.54 13.86 -15.71
C GLY A 268 -6.83 13.21 -15.31
#